data_99ff4b87cebbb70ee6a94c61e20e525d
#
_entry.id   99ff4b87cebbb70ee6a94c61e20e525d
#
_cell.length_a   1.000
_cell.length_b   1.000
_cell.length_c   1.000
_cell.angle_alpha   90.00
_cell.angle_beta   90.00
_cell.angle_gamma   90.00
#
_symmetry.space_group_name_H-M   'P 1'
#
loop_
_entity.id
_entity.type
_entity.pdbx_description
1 polymer ?
#
loop_
_entity_poly.entity_id
_entity_poly.type
_entity_poly.pdbx_seq_one_letter_code
_entity_poly.pdbx_strand_id
1 'polypeptide(L)'
;MLSPVAAMANTTFSAIGGNRAGTANFTVSGDVLTITLTNSAAADVLVPADVMTALFFRTSGGSPVFAPMSATLGAGASVVYGTTPADQIVGGEWGYSSTLASGGEIAGFNYGISSSGLGGTFGQPSFPGSNLSGPTGLGGLQFGITSVGDNLATGNGGVTGSGGLIKSSVVFTFSGATGFDPTRVQDVLFVYGTALGEASLRGLGDGSPRVPTPGAAALIGLAGLAAARRRRAK
;
A
#
# COMPACT_ATOMS: atom_id res chain seq x y z
N MET A 1 -24.61 -5.44 33.74
CA MET A 1 -23.57 -4.45 33.37
C MET A 1 -23.32 -4.58 31.90
N LEU A 2 -23.62 -3.55 31.10
CA LEU A 2 -23.26 -3.51 29.68
C LEU A 2 -21.80 -3.09 29.63
N SER A 3 -20.92 -3.98 29.13
CA SER A 3 -19.56 -3.60 28.80
C SER A 3 -19.59 -2.55 27.70
N PRO A 4 -18.84 -1.44 27.83
CA PRO A 4 -18.77 -0.46 26.75
C PRO A 4 -18.17 -1.15 25.52
N VAL A 5 -18.85 -1.10 24.38
CA VAL A 5 -18.28 -1.42 23.09
C VAL A 5 -17.19 -0.39 22.85
N ALA A 6 -15.92 -0.84 22.85
CA ALA A 6 -14.81 0.05 22.52
C ALA A 6 -15.03 0.58 21.10
N ALA A 7 -15.11 1.89 20.96
CA ALA A 7 -15.20 2.53 19.64
C ALA A 7 -13.92 2.18 18.88
N MET A 8 -14.05 1.53 17.71
CA MET A 8 -12.93 1.25 16.84
C MET A 8 -12.52 2.57 16.18
N ALA A 9 -11.36 3.09 16.56
CA ALA A 9 -10.76 4.20 15.84
C ALA A 9 -10.23 3.70 14.50
N ASN A 10 -10.48 4.44 13.43
CA ASN A 10 -9.96 4.12 12.11
C ASN A 10 -9.43 5.37 11.41
N THR A 11 -8.49 5.18 10.50
CA THR A 11 -8.07 6.21 9.54
C THR A 11 -7.74 5.56 8.21
N THR A 12 -8.10 6.23 7.12
CA THR A 12 -7.90 5.72 5.77
C THR A 12 -7.06 6.70 4.96
N PHE A 13 -6.11 6.17 4.23
CA PHE A 13 -5.30 6.91 3.26
C PHE A 13 -5.57 6.37 1.87
N SER A 14 -5.65 7.25 0.88
CA SER A 14 -5.81 6.88 -0.51
C SER A 14 -4.94 7.74 -1.43
N ALA A 15 -4.54 7.15 -2.55
CA ALA A 15 -3.84 7.85 -3.61
C ALA A 15 -4.26 7.33 -4.97
N ILE A 16 -4.25 8.20 -5.98
CA ILE A 16 -4.54 7.87 -7.37
C ILE A 16 -3.52 8.61 -8.24
N GLY A 17 -2.90 7.91 -9.18
CA GLY A 17 -1.96 8.49 -10.12
C GLY A 17 -1.76 7.61 -11.36
N GLY A 18 -2.16 8.10 -12.53
CA GLY A 18 -2.15 7.31 -13.77
C GLY A 18 -3.01 6.06 -13.66
N ASN A 19 -2.43 4.90 -13.95
CA ASN A 19 -3.09 3.59 -13.87
C ASN A 19 -3.07 2.98 -12.46
N ARG A 20 -2.52 3.68 -11.46
CA ARG A 20 -2.30 3.18 -10.10
C ARG A 20 -3.23 3.85 -9.12
N ALA A 21 -3.72 3.10 -8.15
CA ALA A 21 -4.43 3.63 -7.01
C ALA A 21 -4.22 2.72 -5.80
N GLY A 22 -3.97 3.32 -4.65
CA GLY A 22 -3.76 2.59 -3.39
C GLY A 22 -4.68 3.10 -2.30
N THR A 23 -5.12 2.18 -1.44
CA THR A 23 -5.83 2.49 -0.20
C THR A 23 -5.22 1.71 0.95
N ALA A 24 -4.98 2.37 2.07
CA ALA A 24 -4.56 1.75 3.32
C ALA A 24 -5.50 2.19 4.44
N ASN A 25 -6.19 1.23 5.05
CA ASN A 25 -7.05 1.45 6.19
C ASN A 25 -6.37 0.93 7.46
N PHE A 26 -6.26 1.78 8.47
CA PHE A 26 -5.67 1.48 9.77
C PHE A 26 -6.76 1.45 10.82
N THR A 27 -6.92 0.33 11.51
CA THR A 27 -7.87 0.18 12.62
C THR A 27 -7.17 -0.37 13.86
N VAL A 28 -7.61 0.04 15.05
CA VAL A 28 -7.11 -0.48 16.32
C VAL A 28 -8.25 -1.01 17.15
N SER A 29 -8.04 -2.22 17.67
CA SER A 29 -8.95 -2.87 18.61
C SER A 29 -8.13 -3.50 19.74
N GLY A 30 -8.23 -2.97 20.94
CA GLY A 30 -7.41 -3.40 22.08
C GLY A 30 -5.92 -3.21 21.81
N ASP A 31 -5.16 -4.30 21.79
CA ASP A 31 -3.72 -4.34 21.50
C ASP A 31 -3.41 -4.60 20.02
N VAL A 32 -4.41 -4.73 19.16
CA VAL A 32 -4.21 -5.13 17.77
C VAL A 32 -4.38 -3.94 16.83
N LEU A 33 -3.32 -3.63 16.07
CA LEU A 33 -3.38 -2.81 14.87
C LEU A 33 -3.67 -3.71 13.66
N THR A 34 -4.69 -3.37 12.89
CA THR A 34 -4.99 -4.00 11.61
C THR A 34 -4.80 -2.99 10.48
N ILE A 35 -4.06 -3.39 9.45
CA ILE A 35 -3.83 -2.60 8.24
C ILE A 35 -4.38 -3.39 7.06
N THR A 36 -5.39 -2.85 6.38
CA THR A 36 -5.87 -3.39 5.09
C THR A 36 -5.24 -2.60 3.96
N LEU A 37 -4.39 -3.24 3.18
CA LEU A 37 -3.73 -2.66 2.00
C LEU A 37 -4.42 -3.14 0.74
N THR A 38 -4.87 -2.22 -0.10
CA THR A 38 -5.61 -2.50 -1.33
C THR A 38 -4.99 -1.77 -2.52
N ASN A 39 -4.72 -2.47 -3.60
CA ASN A 39 -4.49 -1.86 -4.90
C ASN A 39 -5.86 -1.57 -5.54
N SER A 40 -6.38 -0.38 -5.29
CA SER A 40 -7.75 0.03 -5.62
C SER A 40 -7.91 0.54 -7.07
N ALA A 41 -6.89 0.42 -7.91
CA ALA A 41 -6.97 0.83 -9.30
C ALA A 41 -8.04 0.04 -10.07
N ALA A 42 -8.81 0.72 -10.90
CA ALA A 42 -9.72 0.09 -11.86
C ALA A 42 -9.01 -0.33 -13.16
N ALA A 43 -7.77 0.09 -13.33
CA ALA A 43 -6.96 -0.21 -14.51
C ALA A 43 -6.37 -1.62 -14.43
N ASP A 44 -6.15 -2.21 -15.58
CA ASP A 44 -5.45 -3.47 -15.78
C ASP A 44 -3.96 -3.36 -15.39
N VAL A 45 -3.37 -4.45 -14.89
CA VAL A 45 -1.95 -4.53 -14.52
C VAL A 45 -1.15 -5.14 -15.66
N LEU A 46 -0.57 -4.31 -16.49
CA LEU A 46 0.11 -4.75 -17.71
C LEU A 46 1.62 -4.97 -17.53
N VAL A 47 2.22 -4.29 -16.55
CA VAL A 47 3.68 -4.31 -16.33
C VAL A 47 4.01 -4.40 -14.84
N PRO A 48 5.21 -4.90 -14.47
CA PRO A 48 5.67 -5.01 -13.08
C PRO A 48 5.49 -3.74 -12.24
N ALA A 49 5.72 -2.58 -12.82
CA ALA A 49 5.58 -1.29 -12.13
C ALA A 49 4.13 -0.92 -11.76
N ASP A 50 3.13 -1.70 -12.15
CA ASP A 50 1.73 -1.51 -11.75
C ASP A 50 1.29 -2.46 -10.62
N VAL A 51 2.17 -3.40 -10.23
CA VAL A 51 1.95 -4.28 -9.07
C VAL A 51 2.38 -3.54 -7.80
N MET A 52 1.46 -3.40 -6.84
CA MET A 52 1.77 -2.79 -5.54
C MET A 52 2.53 -3.80 -4.67
N THR A 53 3.71 -3.44 -4.22
CA THR A 53 4.59 -4.34 -3.46
C THR A 53 4.87 -3.86 -2.05
N ALA A 54 4.66 -2.57 -1.75
CA ALA A 54 4.92 -2.09 -0.39
C ALA A 54 4.02 -0.93 0.03
N LEU A 55 3.93 -0.78 1.35
CA LEU A 55 3.37 0.34 2.07
C LEU A 55 4.39 0.85 3.06
N PHE A 56 4.72 2.15 3.02
CA PHE A 56 5.45 2.83 4.08
C PHE A 56 4.52 3.81 4.79
N PHE A 57 4.71 3.97 6.09
CA PHE A 57 3.94 4.94 6.88
C PHE A 57 4.76 5.51 8.03
N ARG A 58 4.35 6.68 8.50
CA ARG A 58 4.90 7.30 9.71
C ARG A 58 3.80 7.69 10.68
N THR A 59 4.17 7.75 11.96
CA THR A 59 3.28 8.17 13.04
C THR A 59 3.83 9.42 13.73
N SER A 60 2.94 10.23 14.29
CA SER A 60 3.29 11.36 15.18
C SER A 60 3.33 10.92 16.65
N GLY A 61 4.01 11.71 17.49
CA GLY A 61 4.00 11.51 18.94
C GLY A 61 4.71 10.25 19.43
N GLY A 62 5.77 9.84 18.74
CA GLY A 62 6.58 8.66 19.05
C GLY A 62 6.38 7.52 18.08
N SER A 63 7.22 6.49 18.19
CA SER A 63 7.23 5.30 17.33
C SER A 63 6.81 4.08 18.16
N PRO A 64 5.53 3.68 18.15
CA PRO A 64 5.10 2.46 18.81
C PRO A 64 5.86 1.24 18.26
N VAL A 65 6.10 0.25 19.12
CA VAL A 65 6.73 -1.01 18.71
C VAL A 65 5.63 -1.98 18.35
N PHE A 66 5.41 -2.15 17.03
CA PHE A 66 4.46 -3.14 16.50
C PHE A 66 5.17 -4.45 16.21
N ALA A 67 4.58 -5.57 16.62
CA ALA A 67 5.08 -6.91 16.30
C ALA A 67 4.15 -7.61 15.30
N PRO A 68 4.66 -8.06 14.14
CA PRO A 68 3.87 -8.77 13.12
C PRO A 68 3.21 -10.03 13.68
N MET A 69 1.89 -10.18 13.44
CA MET A 69 1.11 -11.34 13.88
C MET A 69 0.62 -12.18 12.70
N SER A 70 0.04 -11.56 11.69
CA SER A 70 -0.44 -12.27 10.50
C SER A 70 -0.47 -11.36 9.27
N ALA A 71 -0.33 -11.97 8.09
CA ALA A 71 -0.73 -11.39 6.82
C ALA A 71 -1.64 -12.40 6.11
N THR A 72 -2.85 -11.97 5.77
CA THR A 72 -3.87 -12.81 5.16
C THR A 72 -4.48 -12.13 3.94
N LEU A 73 -5.06 -12.90 3.04
CA LEU A 73 -5.83 -12.36 1.92
C LEU A 73 -6.99 -11.51 2.46
N GLY A 74 -7.24 -10.36 1.85
CA GLY A 74 -8.41 -9.54 2.14
C GLY A 74 -9.72 -10.19 1.69
N ALA A 75 -10.84 -9.65 2.13
CA ALA A 75 -12.16 -10.16 1.72
C ALA A 75 -12.32 -10.11 0.19
N GLY A 76 -12.59 -11.28 -0.42
CA GLY A 76 -12.72 -11.42 -1.87
C GLY A 76 -11.39 -11.40 -2.66
N ALA A 77 -10.26 -11.31 -1.98
CA ALA A 77 -8.95 -11.44 -2.60
C ALA A 77 -8.61 -12.92 -2.90
N SER A 78 -7.75 -13.14 -3.87
CA SER A 78 -7.27 -14.47 -4.26
C SER A 78 -5.83 -14.38 -4.76
N VAL A 79 -5.11 -15.50 -4.73
CA VAL A 79 -3.82 -15.59 -5.43
C VAL A 79 -4.10 -15.88 -6.90
N VAL A 80 -3.50 -15.07 -7.77
CA VAL A 80 -3.53 -15.23 -9.24
C VAL A 80 -2.14 -15.63 -9.73
N TYR A 81 -2.05 -16.34 -10.84
CA TYR A 81 -0.82 -16.91 -11.39
C TYR A 81 -0.09 -17.86 -10.42
N GLY A 82 -0.78 -18.37 -9.41
CA GLY A 82 -0.27 -19.26 -8.37
C GLY A 82 -1.41 -20.00 -7.67
N THR A 83 -1.10 -20.62 -6.54
CA THR A 83 -2.09 -21.34 -5.72
C THR A 83 -2.51 -20.50 -4.53
N THR A 84 -3.82 -20.32 -4.34
CA THR A 84 -4.35 -19.67 -3.13
C THR A 84 -4.20 -20.63 -1.94
N PRO A 85 -3.53 -20.18 -0.83
CA PRO A 85 -3.43 -21.00 0.37
C PRO A 85 -4.81 -21.29 0.96
N ALA A 86 -5.03 -22.53 1.41
CA ALA A 86 -6.33 -22.95 1.96
C ALA A 86 -6.70 -22.18 3.26
N ASP A 87 -5.69 -21.79 4.03
CA ASP A 87 -5.83 -21.01 5.26
C ASP A 87 -5.81 -19.48 5.02
N GLN A 88 -5.71 -19.05 3.76
CA GLN A 88 -5.62 -17.64 3.33
C GLN A 88 -4.38 -16.90 3.88
N ILE A 89 -3.40 -17.61 4.50
CA ILE A 89 -2.20 -17.01 5.08
C ILE A 89 -1.16 -16.79 3.99
N VAL A 90 -0.67 -15.56 3.88
CA VAL A 90 0.37 -15.14 2.93
C VAL A 90 1.58 -14.53 3.64
N GLY A 91 1.68 -14.69 4.96
CA GLY A 91 2.71 -14.07 5.80
C GLY A 91 4.14 -14.43 5.41
N GLY A 92 4.39 -15.67 4.98
CA GLY A 92 5.70 -16.12 4.53
C GLY A 92 6.26 -15.37 3.30
N GLU A 93 5.47 -14.47 2.70
CA GLU A 93 5.83 -13.64 1.55
C GLU A 93 5.93 -12.14 1.89
N TRP A 94 5.77 -11.75 3.17
CA TRP A 94 5.73 -10.33 3.56
C TRP A 94 6.69 -10.01 4.69
N GLY A 95 7.50 -8.96 4.50
CA GLY A 95 8.39 -8.40 5.50
C GLY A 95 7.82 -7.14 6.14
N TYR A 96 8.30 -6.86 7.35
CA TYR A 96 8.04 -5.65 8.09
C TYR A 96 9.33 -5.06 8.62
N SER A 97 9.43 -3.74 8.65
CA SER A 97 10.54 -3.02 9.29
C SER A 97 10.01 -1.80 10.04
N SER A 98 10.50 -1.60 11.26
CA SER A 98 10.35 -0.37 12.05
C SER A 98 11.64 0.45 12.14
N THR A 99 12.68 0.02 11.40
CA THR A 99 13.99 0.67 11.33
C THR A 99 14.40 0.85 9.87
N LEU A 100 13.78 1.84 9.23
CA LEU A 100 14.04 2.12 7.82
C LEU A 100 15.29 2.99 7.65
N ALA A 101 16.01 2.79 6.56
CA ALA A 101 17.11 3.68 6.18
C ALA A 101 16.59 5.11 5.94
N SER A 102 17.33 6.11 6.42
CA SER A 102 16.90 7.52 6.42
C SER A 102 17.14 8.23 5.08
N GLY A 103 17.14 7.53 3.96
CA GLY A 103 17.49 8.12 2.66
C GLY A 103 16.48 7.90 1.55
N GLY A 104 16.56 8.72 0.52
CA GLY A 104 15.78 8.57 -0.70
C GLY A 104 14.28 8.80 -0.51
N GLU A 105 13.49 8.06 -1.28
CA GLU A 105 12.03 8.18 -1.34
C GLU A 105 11.32 7.87 -0.02
N ILE A 106 11.91 6.98 0.80
CA ILE A 106 11.37 6.55 2.10
C ILE A 106 11.88 7.40 3.27
N ALA A 107 12.61 8.48 3.00
CA ALA A 107 13.09 9.37 4.06
C ALA A 107 11.95 9.94 4.90
N GLY A 108 12.04 9.78 6.23
CA GLY A 108 11.04 10.25 7.18
C GLY A 108 9.89 9.29 7.46
N PHE A 109 9.84 8.13 6.81
CA PHE A 109 8.95 7.05 7.20
C PHE A 109 9.56 6.22 8.34
N ASN A 110 8.72 5.75 9.27
CA ASN A 110 9.15 4.96 10.42
C ASN A 110 8.95 3.45 10.18
N TYR A 111 7.94 3.09 9.40
CA TYR A 111 7.48 1.72 9.20
C TYR A 111 7.35 1.40 7.75
N GLY A 112 7.64 0.14 7.41
CA GLY A 112 7.42 -0.42 6.09
C GLY A 112 6.93 -1.85 6.14
N ILE A 113 6.07 -2.19 5.19
CA ILE A 113 5.59 -3.55 4.92
C ILE A 113 5.85 -3.80 3.44
N SER A 114 6.45 -4.94 3.08
CA SER A 114 6.73 -5.23 1.68
C SER A 114 6.71 -6.72 1.37
N SER A 115 6.24 -7.08 0.17
CA SER A 115 6.45 -8.41 -0.43
C SER A 115 7.74 -8.49 -1.25
N SER A 116 8.38 -7.36 -1.53
CA SER A 116 9.63 -7.27 -2.30
C SER A 116 10.80 -6.82 -1.43
N GLY A 117 12.01 -7.21 -1.81
CA GLY A 117 13.25 -6.81 -1.13
C GLY A 117 13.58 -5.31 -1.24
N LEU A 118 13.04 -4.60 -2.23
CA LEU A 118 13.23 -3.18 -2.50
C LEU A 118 14.70 -2.73 -2.36
N GLY A 119 15.59 -3.41 -3.07
CA GLY A 119 17.03 -3.09 -3.07
C GLY A 119 17.75 -3.35 -1.76
N GLY A 120 17.26 -4.30 -0.94
CA GLY A 120 17.87 -4.69 0.33
C GLY A 120 17.24 -4.00 1.55
N THR A 121 16.18 -3.22 1.38
CA THR A 121 15.41 -2.64 2.50
C THR A 121 14.70 -3.73 3.32
N PHE A 122 14.25 -4.79 2.66
CA PHE A 122 13.64 -5.98 3.25
C PHE A 122 14.37 -7.23 2.79
N GLY A 123 14.76 -8.10 3.74
CA GLY A 123 15.53 -9.32 3.42
C GLY A 123 14.73 -10.60 3.58
N GLN A 124 13.99 -10.73 4.69
CA GLN A 124 13.28 -11.96 5.06
C GLN A 124 11.83 -11.65 5.42
N PRO A 125 10.91 -12.60 5.24
CA PRO A 125 9.55 -12.49 5.76
C PRO A 125 9.56 -12.28 7.28
N SER A 126 8.66 -11.39 7.75
CA SER A 126 8.51 -11.07 9.17
C SER A 126 7.16 -11.53 9.73
N PHE A 127 6.18 -11.72 8.86
CA PHE A 127 4.88 -12.26 9.24
C PHE A 127 4.93 -13.79 9.23
N PRO A 128 4.30 -14.46 10.22
CA PRO A 128 4.20 -15.92 10.23
C PRO A 128 3.48 -16.46 8.98
N GLY A 129 3.96 -17.57 8.47
CA GLY A 129 3.39 -18.26 7.31
C GLY A 129 4.42 -19.08 6.55
N SER A 130 3.97 -20.02 5.76
CA SER A 130 4.82 -20.79 4.86
C SER A 130 5.27 -19.92 3.69
N ASN A 131 6.52 -20.10 3.24
CA ASN A 131 6.94 -19.57 1.94
C ASN A 131 6.19 -20.32 0.83
N LEU A 132 5.46 -19.59 0.02
CA LEU A 132 4.55 -20.12 -1.00
C LEU A 132 5.17 -20.09 -2.40
N SER A 133 6.15 -19.20 -2.59
CA SER A 133 6.80 -18.97 -3.87
C SER A 133 8.27 -18.64 -3.64
N GLY A 134 9.17 -19.62 -3.68
CA GLY A 134 10.62 -19.36 -3.53
C GLY A 134 11.13 -18.23 -4.44
N PRO A 135 12.24 -17.58 -4.12
CA PRO A 135 13.22 -17.91 -3.08
C PRO A 135 12.73 -17.59 -1.67
N THR A 136 13.43 -18.13 -0.64
CA THR A 136 13.07 -17.97 0.77
C THR A 136 13.11 -16.51 1.25
N GLY A 137 13.93 -15.67 0.64
CA GLY A 137 14.01 -14.23 0.94
C GLY A 137 13.04 -13.43 0.08
N LEU A 138 12.68 -12.24 0.55
CA LEU A 138 11.83 -11.33 -0.20
C LEU A 138 12.54 -10.86 -1.48
N GLY A 139 11.89 -11.02 -2.62
CA GLY A 139 12.46 -10.64 -3.91
C GLY A 139 11.43 -10.65 -5.03
N GLY A 140 11.68 -9.85 -6.06
CA GLY A 140 10.79 -9.78 -7.21
C GLY A 140 9.38 -9.26 -6.85
N LEU A 141 8.40 -9.73 -7.59
CA LEU A 141 6.99 -9.33 -7.45
C LEU A 141 6.14 -10.32 -6.65
N GLN A 142 6.70 -11.46 -6.26
CA GLN A 142 5.94 -12.54 -5.60
C GLN A 142 5.04 -11.99 -4.49
N PHE A 143 3.78 -12.37 -4.55
CA PHE A 143 2.73 -11.95 -3.62
C PHE A 143 2.54 -10.42 -3.49
N GLY A 144 3.04 -9.63 -4.46
CA GLY A 144 2.61 -8.26 -4.67
C GLY A 144 1.14 -8.21 -5.09
N ILE A 145 0.53 -7.04 -4.96
CA ILE A 145 -0.93 -6.86 -5.10
C ILE A 145 -1.25 -6.31 -6.48
N THR A 146 -1.97 -7.07 -7.32
CA THR A 146 -2.56 -6.55 -8.56
C THR A 146 -3.85 -5.78 -8.24
N SER A 147 -4.30 -4.95 -9.17
CA SER A 147 -5.45 -4.08 -8.98
C SER A 147 -6.77 -4.85 -8.86
N VAL A 148 -7.78 -4.20 -8.27
CA VAL A 148 -9.15 -4.73 -8.28
C VAL A 148 -9.70 -4.88 -9.69
N GLY A 149 -9.26 -4.02 -10.64
CA GLY A 149 -9.67 -4.02 -12.04
C GLY A 149 -8.81 -4.90 -12.96
N ASP A 150 -7.82 -5.62 -12.40
CA ASP A 150 -6.89 -6.43 -13.19
C ASP A 150 -7.58 -7.48 -14.05
N ASN A 151 -7.22 -7.53 -15.35
CA ASN A 151 -7.67 -8.52 -16.29
C ASN A 151 -6.61 -9.63 -16.40
N LEU A 152 -6.87 -10.77 -15.79
CA LEU A 152 -5.91 -11.88 -15.71
C LEU A 152 -5.53 -12.52 -17.06
N ALA A 153 -6.21 -12.16 -18.16
CA ALA A 153 -5.89 -12.63 -19.52
C ALA A 153 -4.83 -11.76 -20.20
N THR A 154 -4.41 -10.65 -19.59
CA THR A 154 -3.43 -9.69 -20.10
C THR A 154 -2.22 -9.60 -19.19
N GLY A 155 -1.34 -8.67 -19.43
CA GLY A 155 -0.08 -8.52 -18.72
C GLY A 155 1.09 -9.20 -19.43
N ASN A 156 2.29 -8.66 -19.23
CA ASN A 156 3.49 -9.25 -19.77
C ASN A 156 4.04 -10.39 -18.89
N GLY A 157 5.03 -11.13 -19.38
CA GLY A 157 5.62 -12.26 -18.64
C GLY A 157 6.27 -11.87 -17.30
N GLY A 158 6.62 -10.60 -17.10
CA GLY A 158 7.11 -10.08 -15.82
C GLY A 158 6.01 -9.99 -14.76
N VAL A 159 4.73 -9.94 -15.16
CA VAL A 159 3.57 -10.01 -14.27
C VAL A 159 3.09 -11.44 -14.15
N THR A 160 2.74 -12.08 -15.28
CA THR A 160 2.10 -13.40 -15.31
C THR A 160 3.02 -14.54 -14.89
N GLY A 161 4.33 -14.37 -15.00
CA GLY A 161 5.37 -15.35 -14.62
C GLY A 161 6.02 -15.11 -13.25
N SER A 162 5.44 -14.25 -12.40
CA SER A 162 6.05 -13.84 -11.14
C SER A 162 5.93 -14.86 -9.99
N GLY A 163 5.30 -16.02 -10.20
CA GLY A 163 5.23 -17.08 -9.18
C GLY A 163 4.03 -16.98 -8.24
N GLY A 164 3.11 -16.08 -8.48
CA GLY A 164 1.91 -15.80 -7.71
C GLY A 164 1.81 -14.32 -7.35
N LEU A 165 0.64 -13.73 -7.56
CA LEU A 165 0.30 -12.36 -7.16
C LEU A 165 -1.03 -12.39 -6.42
N ILE A 166 -1.29 -11.37 -5.61
CA ILE A 166 -2.57 -11.25 -4.89
C ILE A 166 -3.46 -10.26 -5.65
N LYS A 167 -4.65 -10.68 -6.05
CA LYS A 167 -5.63 -9.77 -6.61
C LYS A 167 -6.36 -9.04 -5.49
N SER A 168 -6.34 -7.74 -5.53
CA SER A 168 -7.03 -6.73 -4.73
C SER A 168 -6.37 -6.34 -3.39
N SER A 169 -6.28 -7.21 -2.37
CA SER A 169 -5.90 -6.73 -1.04
C SER A 169 -5.29 -7.77 -0.10
N VAL A 170 -4.52 -7.26 0.88
CA VAL A 170 -3.94 -8.02 2.00
C VAL A 170 -4.29 -7.33 3.31
N VAL A 171 -4.56 -8.12 4.34
CA VAL A 171 -4.80 -7.66 5.71
C VAL A 171 -3.61 -8.06 6.59
N PHE A 172 -2.98 -7.08 7.22
CA PHE A 172 -1.88 -7.26 8.16
C PHE A 172 -2.37 -7.00 9.58
N THR A 173 -1.99 -7.84 10.54
CA THR A 173 -2.25 -7.61 11.95
C THR A 173 -0.94 -7.53 12.74
N PHE A 174 -0.93 -6.67 13.74
CA PHE A 174 0.19 -6.46 14.64
C PHE A 174 -0.29 -6.38 16.07
N SER A 175 0.48 -6.90 17.03
CA SER A 175 0.33 -6.57 18.46
C SER A 175 1.15 -5.33 18.83
N GLY A 176 0.96 -4.85 20.07
CA GLY A 176 1.65 -3.67 20.60
C GLY A 176 0.93 -2.35 20.31
N ALA A 177 -0.37 -2.41 19.97
CA ALA A 177 -1.16 -1.22 19.66
C ALA A 177 -1.94 -0.66 20.86
N THR A 178 -1.72 -1.15 22.07
CA THR A 178 -2.41 -0.63 23.25
C THR A 178 -2.21 0.88 23.41
N GLY A 179 -3.32 1.64 23.39
CA GLY A 179 -3.31 3.09 23.49
C GLY A 179 -2.83 3.83 22.22
N PHE A 180 -2.57 3.12 21.14
CA PHE A 180 -2.28 3.75 19.86
C PHE A 180 -3.58 4.23 19.19
N ASP A 181 -3.58 5.49 18.79
CA ASP A 181 -4.67 6.08 18.00
C ASP A 181 -4.25 6.09 16.52
N PRO A 182 -4.95 5.41 15.60
CA PRO A 182 -4.62 5.37 14.19
C PRO A 182 -4.66 6.74 13.51
N THR A 183 -5.32 7.76 14.07
CA THR A 183 -5.25 9.14 13.57
C THR A 183 -3.86 9.76 13.70
N ARG A 184 -2.96 9.14 14.47
CA ARG A 184 -1.54 9.52 14.57
C ARG A 184 -0.72 9.11 13.34
N VAL A 185 -1.24 8.25 12.46
CA VAL A 185 -0.64 8.01 11.14
C VAL A 185 -0.78 9.30 10.34
N GLN A 186 0.35 9.84 9.86
CA GLN A 186 0.37 11.15 9.20
C GLN A 186 0.62 11.08 7.71
N ASP A 187 1.32 10.05 7.27
CA ASP A 187 1.84 9.98 5.91
C ASP A 187 1.92 8.52 5.49
N VAL A 188 1.55 8.22 4.26
CA VAL A 188 1.65 6.89 3.65
C VAL A 188 2.27 7.02 2.27
N LEU A 189 3.07 6.02 1.89
CA LEU A 189 3.61 5.86 0.55
C LEU A 189 3.29 4.45 0.05
N PHE A 190 2.53 4.36 -1.01
CA PHE A 190 2.30 3.13 -1.76
C PHE A 190 3.41 2.97 -2.78
N VAL A 191 4.10 1.83 -2.78
CA VAL A 191 5.18 1.53 -3.73
C VAL A 191 4.78 0.40 -4.65
N TYR A 192 5.13 0.54 -5.91
CA TYR A 192 4.84 -0.39 -6.99
C TYR A 192 6.15 -0.83 -7.64
N GLY A 193 6.18 -2.06 -8.16
CA GLY A 193 7.39 -2.63 -8.74
C GLY A 193 8.32 -3.26 -7.71
N THR A 194 9.58 -3.44 -8.05
CA THR A 194 10.56 -4.22 -7.25
C THR A 194 11.68 -3.38 -6.68
N ALA A 195 11.74 -2.09 -7.02
CA ALA A 195 12.75 -1.16 -6.53
C ALA A 195 12.14 0.18 -6.11
N LEU A 196 12.75 0.83 -5.12
CA LEU A 196 12.46 2.23 -4.79
C LEU A 196 12.81 3.11 -5.99
N GLY A 197 11.93 4.07 -6.32
CA GLY A 197 12.10 4.96 -7.48
C GLY A 197 11.48 4.46 -8.80
N GLU A 198 10.92 3.23 -8.86
CA GLU A 198 10.17 2.80 -10.04
C GLU A 198 8.82 3.54 -10.12
N ALA A 199 7.95 3.36 -9.14
CA ALA A 199 6.68 4.07 -9.05
C ALA A 199 6.18 4.12 -7.61
N SER A 200 5.68 5.28 -7.20
CA SER A 200 5.06 5.44 -5.88
C SER A 200 3.96 6.49 -5.88
N LEU A 201 3.07 6.39 -4.90
CA LEU A 201 2.00 7.35 -4.67
C LEU A 201 1.94 7.70 -3.18
N ARG A 202 1.96 8.99 -2.85
CA ARG A 202 1.70 9.45 -1.48
C ARG A 202 0.21 9.45 -1.20
N GLY A 203 -0.19 8.77 -0.13
CA GLY A 203 -1.56 8.72 0.33
C GLY A 203 -1.97 9.98 1.08
N LEU A 204 -3.17 10.47 0.77
CA LEU A 204 -3.82 11.53 1.52
C LEU A 204 -4.79 10.89 2.50
N GLY A 205 -4.70 11.28 3.78
CA GLY A 205 -5.63 10.84 4.82
C GLY A 205 -7.04 11.43 4.64
N ASP A 206 -8.03 10.75 5.16
CA ASP A 206 -9.40 11.26 5.22
C ASP A 206 -9.41 12.62 5.96
N GLY A 207 -9.96 13.63 5.30
CA GLY A 207 -9.95 15.01 5.81
C GLY A 207 -8.73 15.86 5.40
N SER A 208 -7.74 15.32 4.71
CA SER A 208 -6.67 16.13 4.14
C SER A 208 -7.17 16.94 2.94
N PRO A 209 -6.91 18.26 2.86
CA PRO A 209 -7.26 19.05 1.69
C PRO A 209 -6.50 18.52 0.47
N ARG A 210 -7.22 18.14 -0.58
CA ARG A 210 -6.63 17.75 -1.86
C ARG A 210 -6.02 19.00 -2.49
N VAL A 211 -4.70 19.13 -2.44
CA VAL A 211 -4.01 20.17 -3.19
C VAL A 211 -4.06 19.76 -4.67
N PRO A 212 -4.66 20.58 -5.56
CA PRO A 212 -4.64 20.28 -6.98
C PRO A 212 -3.18 20.13 -7.46
N THR A 213 -2.91 19.07 -8.22
CA THR A 213 -1.58 18.90 -8.84
C THR A 213 -1.23 20.13 -9.69
N PRO A 214 0.04 20.56 -9.74
CA PRO A 214 0.45 21.76 -10.49
C PRO A 214 -0.08 21.82 -11.93
N GLY A 215 -0.32 20.67 -12.58
CA GLY A 215 -0.93 20.59 -13.91
C GLY A 215 -2.38 21.07 -13.96
N ALA A 216 -3.20 20.81 -12.92
CA ALA A 216 -4.58 21.29 -12.87
C ALA A 216 -4.64 22.81 -12.68
N ALA A 217 -3.76 23.39 -11.85
CA ALA A 217 -3.65 24.82 -11.66
C ALA A 217 -3.18 25.55 -12.93
N ALA A 218 -2.25 24.93 -13.70
CA ALA A 218 -1.79 25.48 -14.97
C ALA A 218 -2.90 25.50 -16.05
N LEU A 219 -3.75 24.49 -16.10
CA LEU A 219 -4.88 24.44 -17.03
C LEU A 219 -5.94 25.51 -16.71
N ILE A 220 -6.23 25.75 -15.44
CA ILE A 220 -7.16 26.82 -15.01
C ILE A 220 -6.58 28.20 -15.35
N GLY A 221 -5.29 28.42 -15.14
CA GLY A 221 -4.58 29.64 -15.50
C GLY A 221 -4.61 29.93 -17.00
N LEU A 222 -4.38 28.94 -17.84
CA LEU A 222 -4.42 29.06 -19.29
C LEU A 222 -5.85 29.34 -19.81
N ALA A 223 -6.87 28.70 -19.25
CA ALA A 223 -8.27 28.97 -19.59
C ALA A 223 -8.69 30.41 -19.21
N GLY A 224 -8.22 30.92 -18.06
CA GLY A 224 -8.46 32.29 -17.62
C GLY A 224 -7.82 33.33 -18.54
N LEU A 225 -6.58 33.09 -18.98
CA LEU A 225 -5.87 33.97 -19.94
C LEU A 225 -6.53 33.98 -21.33
N ALA A 226 -7.03 32.86 -21.81
CA ALA A 226 -7.76 32.79 -23.07
C ALA A 226 -9.10 33.53 -23.02
N ALA A 227 -9.83 33.47 -21.91
CA ALA A 227 -11.07 34.21 -21.70
C ALA A 227 -10.85 35.73 -21.58
N ALA A 228 -9.77 36.17 -20.93
CA ALA A 228 -9.41 37.57 -20.81
C ALA A 228 -9.00 38.20 -22.15
N ARG A 229 -8.31 37.46 -23.03
CA ARG A 229 -7.98 37.92 -24.40
C ARG A 229 -9.22 38.14 -25.28
N ARG A 230 -10.24 37.28 -25.16
CA ARG A 230 -11.48 37.45 -25.96
C ARG A 230 -12.29 38.69 -25.57
N ARG A 231 -12.17 39.20 -24.35
CA ARG A 231 -12.86 40.44 -23.89
C ARG A 231 -12.21 41.72 -24.35
N ARG A 232 -10.93 41.69 -24.77
CA ARG A 232 -10.20 42.90 -25.28
C ARG A 232 -10.26 43.05 -26.80
N ALA A 233 -10.87 42.11 -27.50
CA ALA A 233 -10.98 42.11 -28.98
C ALA A 233 -12.40 42.48 -29.48
N LYS A 234 -13.21 43.17 -28.62
CA LYS A 234 -14.50 43.78 -29.02
C LYS A 234 -14.45 45.27 -28.79
#